data_64940576a9acb6e7c053b803507d8fb9
#
_entry.id   64940576a9acb6e7c053b803507d8fb9
#
_cell.length_a   1.000
_cell.length_b   1.000
_cell.length_c   1.000
_cell.angle_alpha   90.00
_cell.angle_beta   90.00
_cell.angle_gamma   90.00
#
_symmetry.space_group_name_H-M   'P 1'
#
loop_
_entity.id
_entity.type
_entity.pdbx_description
1 polymer ?
#
loop_
_entity_poly.entity_id
_entity_poly.type
_entity_poly.pdbx_seq_one_letter_code
_entity_poly.pdbx_strand_id
1 'polypeptide(L)'
;LPTLPNGEPIKTFMGVKTYALSAYTENQEWAEMFLAELTNEENALKMFEAYNEIPPVAALESNESITSNEVAKAVFDQATNAIPMPNIPEMGQVWEPMAQALQLVATGKQDGQKSADDAVKVIEQQIQANNQ
;
A
#
# COMPACT_ATOMS: atom_id res chain seq x y z
N LEU A 1 9.14 11.35 3.32
CA LEU A 1 10.10 10.42 3.94
C LEU A 1 11.53 10.94 3.78
N PRO A 2 12.46 10.55 4.68
CA PRO A 2 13.86 10.91 4.56
C PRO A 2 14.49 10.33 3.28
N THR A 3 15.62 10.87 2.90
CA THR A 3 16.45 10.34 1.82
C THR A 3 17.36 9.22 2.32
N LEU A 4 17.73 8.32 1.43
CA LEU A 4 18.77 7.32 1.68
C LEU A 4 20.14 7.99 1.85
N PRO A 5 21.14 7.31 2.44
CA PRO A 5 22.50 7.85 2.60
C PRO A 5 23.16 8.27 1.28
N ASN A 6 22.75 7.70 0.15
CA ASN A 6 23.21 8.09 -1.19
C ASN A 6 22.46 9.32 -1.77
N GLY A 7 21.53 9.94 -1.02
CA GLY A 7 20.76 11.09 -1.45
C GLY A 7 19.50 10.78 -2.25
N GLU A 8 19.22 9.51 -2.53
CA GLU A 8 17.98 9.13 -3.24
C GLU A 8 16.76 9.13 -2.31
N PRO A 9 15.56 9.50 -2.82
CA PRO A 9 14.34 9.42 -2.03
C PRO A 9 13.98 7.96 -1.73
N ILE A 10 13.52 7.70 -0.51
CA ILE A 10 13.00 6.39 -0.17
C ILE A 10 11.74 6.11 -1.00
N LYS A 11 11.72 4.99 -1.70
CA LYS A 11 10.56 4.48 -2.42
C LYS A 11 9.78 3.55 -1.50
N THR A 12 8.47 3.78 -1.41
CA THR A 12 7.55 2.92 -0.65
C THR A 12 6.70 2.10 -1.59
N PHE A 13 6.13 1.02 -1.11
CA PHE A 13 5.02 0.39 -1.83
C PHE A 13 3.77 1.25 -1.73
N MET A 14 3.02 1.29 -2.82
CA MET A 14 1.69 1.86 -2.88
C MET A 14 0.68 0.72 -3.04
N GLY A 15 -0.18 0.56 -2.04
CA GLY A 15 -1.35 -0.30 -2.11
C GLY A 15 -2.59 0.52 -2.47
N VAL A 16 -3.46 -0.04 -3.28
CA VAL A 16 -4.76 0.55 -3.63
C VAL A 16 -5.86 -0.38 -3.18
N LYS A 17 -6.80 0.13 -2.40
CA LYS A 17 -8.04 -0.59 -2.09
C LYS A 17 -9.03 -0.37 -3.22
N THR A 18 -9.60 -1.44 -3.74
CA THR A 18 -10.55 -1.40 -4.85
C THR A 18 -11.85 -2.08 -4.47
N TYR A 19 -12.94 -1.59 -5.07
CA TYR A 19 -14.20 -2.29 -5.09
C TYR A 19 -14.37 -2.94 -6.46
N ALA A 20 -14.85 -4.15 -6.49
CA ALA A 20 -15.07 -4.89 -7.74
C ALA A 20 -16.53 -5.36 -7.81
N LEU A 21 -17.08 -5.30 -9.01
CA LEU A 21 -18.38 -5.87 -9.30
C LEU A 21 -18.23 -7.39 -9.52
N SER A 22 -19.06 -8.18 -8.83
CA SER A 22 -19.09 -9.62 -9.06
C SER A 22 -19.65 -9.94 -10.45
N ALA A 23 -18.94 -10.79 -11.20
CA ALA A 23 -19.43 -11.29 -12.49
C ALA A 23 -20.70 -12.14 -12.39
N TYR A 24 -21.07 -12.55 -11.17
CA TYR A 24 -22.25 -13.37 -10.90
C TYR A 24 -23.44 -12.57 -10.37
N THR A 25 -23.35 -11.22 -10.36
CA THR A 25 -24.46 -10.40 -9.88
C THR A 25 -25.66 -10.50 -10.84
N GLU A 26 -26.83 -10.67 -10.27
CA GLU A 26 -28.10 -10.62 -11.02
C GLU A 26 -28.65 -9.18 -11.10
N ASN A 27 -28.00 -8.22 -10.42
CA ASN A 27 -28.43 -6.83 -10.33
C ASN A 27 -27.30 -5.88 -10.76
N GLN A 28 -26.74 -6.11 -11.95
CA GLN A 28 -25.55 -5.38 -12.43
C GLN A 28 -25.75 -3.87 -12.42
N GLU A 29 -26.86 -3.38 -12.98
CA GLU A 29 -27.16 -1.94 -13.08
C GLU A 29 -27.18 -1.26 -11.70
N TRP A 30 -27.83 -1.89 -10.71
CA TRP A 30 -27.89 -1.37 -9.34
C TRP A 30 -26.51 -1.41 -8.65
N ALA A 31 -25.74 -2.45 -8.90
CA ALA A 31 -24.41 -2.58 -8.33
C ALA A 31 -23.43 -1.55 -8.93
N GLU A 32 -23.52 -1.26 -10.22
CA GLU A 32 -22.75 -0.20 -10.88
C GLU A 32 -23.12 1.19 -10.31
N MET A 33 -24.41 1.48 -10.15
CA MET A 33 -24.88 2.72 -9.53
C MET A 33 -24.39 2.85 -8.08
N PHE A 34 -24.42 1.75 -7.32
CA PHE A 34 -23.91 1.74 -5.95
C PHE A 34 -22.40 1.99 -5.89
N LEU A 35 -21.62 1.37 -6.78
CA LEU A 35 -20.18 1.61 -6.85
C LEU A 35 -19.87 3.06 -7.22
N ALA A 36 -20.59 3.62 -8.20
CA ALA A 36 -20.43 5.01 -8.60
C ALA A 36 -20.73 5.96 -7.44
N GLU A 37 -21.79 5.69 -6.69
CA GLU A 37 -22.15 6.48 -5.50
C GLU A 37 -21.10 6.34 -4.39
N LEU A 38 -20.64 5.13 -4.13
CA LEU A 38 -19.64 4.84 -3.08
C LEU A 38 -18.29 5.50 -3.35
N THR A 39 -17.92 5.66 -4.63
CA THR A 39 -16.60 6.16 -5.05
C THR A 39 -16.62 7.59 -5.59
N ASN A 40 -17.74 8.30 -5.50
CA ASN A 40 -17.82 9.68 -5.91
C ASN A 40 -16.99 10.61 -4.98
N GLU A 41 -16.73 11.84 -5.44
CA GLU A 41 -15.90 12.81 -4.72
C GLU A 41 -16.45 13.14 -3.33
N GLU A 42 -17.77 13.28 -3.19
CA GLU A 42 -18.42 13.62 -1.94
C GLU A 42 -18.21 12.52 -0.89
N ASN A 43 -18.44 11.26 -1.25
CA ASN A 43 -18.26 10.13 -0.34
C ASN A 43 -16.79 9.84 -0.07
N ALA A 44 -15.91 10.02 -1.06
CA ALA A 44 -14.47 9.91 -0.87
C ALA A 44 -13.96 10.96 0.15
N LEU A 45 -14.47 12.18 0.10
CA LEU A 45 -14.13 13.22 1.08
C LEU A 45 -14.66 12.89 2.48
N LYS A 46 -15.89 12.40 2.59
CA LYS A 46 -16.46 11.93 3.87
C LYS A 46 -15.65 10.79 4.49
N MET A 47 -15.15 9.86 3.68
CA MET A 47 -14.27 8.77 4.13
C MET A 47 -12.94 9.32 4.64
N PHE A 48 -12.37 10.29 3.97
CA PHE A 48 -11.17 10.98 4.44
C PHE A 48 -11.42 11.67 5.79
N GLU A 49 -12.49 12.43 5.93
CA GLU A 49 -12.83 13.14 7.17
C GLU A 49 -13.11 12.19 8.35
N ALA A 50 -13.74 11.04 8.08
CA ALA A 50 -14.10 10.08 9.13
C ALA A 50 -12.93 9.17 9.54
N TYR A 51 -12.09 8.76 8.59
CA TYR A 51 -11.09 7.70 8.79
C TYR A 51 -9.66 8.09 8.43
N ASN A 52 -9.42 9.31 7.94
CA ASN A 52 -8.15 9.77 7.36
C ASN A 52 -7.65 8.86 6.20
N GLU A 53 -8.57 8.21 5.50
CA GLU A 53 -8.23 7.38 4.36
C GLU A 53 -8.04 8.26 3.13
N ILE A 54 -6.83 8.26 2.57
CA ILE A 54 -6.48 9.14 1.45
C ILE A 54 -7.33 8.77 0.23
N PRO A 55 -8.15 9.70 -0.29
CA PRO A 55 -9.02 9.39 -1.42
C PRO A 55 -8.21 9.19 -2.70
N PRO A 56 -8.48 8.14 -3.49
CA PRO A 56 -7.82 7.91 -4.78
C PRO A 56 -8.44 8.74 -5.91
N VAL A 57 -8.95 9.92 -5.60
CA VAL A 57 -9.66 10.82 -6.53
C VAL A 57 -8.80 12.05 -6.76
N ALA A 58 -8.21 12.17 -7.95
CA ALA A 58 -7.29 13.26 -8.29
C ALA A 58 -7.91 14.67 -8.11
N ALA A 59 -9.21 14.81 -8.35
CA ALA A 59 -9.92 16.08 -8.17
C ALA A 59 -9.87 16.60 -6.71
N LEU A 60 -9.70 15.70 -5.74
CA LEU A 60 -9.63 16.06 -4.33
C LEU A 60 -8.23 16.46 -3.84
N GLU A 61 -7.19 16.32 -4.66
CA GLU A 61 -5.82 16.66 -4.29
C GLU A 61 -5.68 18.13 -3.84
N SER A 62 -6.45 19.03 -4.44
CA SER A 62 -6.47 20.46 -4.11
C SER A 62 -7.54 20.86 -3.07
N ASN A 63 -8.31 19.90 -2.55
CA ASN A 63 -9.35 20.18 -1.56
C ASN A 63 -8.74 20.69 -0.24
N GLU A 64 -9.32 21.74 0.34
CA GLU A 64 -8.80 22.40 1.55
C GLU A 64 -8.73 21.44 2.75
N SER A 65 -9.71 20.55 2.92
CA SER A 65 -9.71 19.56 4.00
C SER A 65 -8.50 18.62 3.93
N ILE A 66 -8.01 18.33 2.72
CA ILE A 66 -6.86 17.47 2.48
C ILE A 66 -5.55 18.27 2.58
N THR A 67 -5.49 19.43 1.92
CA THR A 67 -4.26 20.24 1.86
C THR A 67 -3.88 20.85 3.21
N SER A 68 -4.85 21.07 4.09
CA SER A 68 -4.60 21.52 5.47
C SER A 68 -4.13 20.40 6.41
N ASN A 69 -4.27 19.14 6.01
CA ASN A 69 -3.83 17.98 6.79
C ASN A 69 -2.38 17.63 6.44
N GLU A 70 -1.44 17.91 7.36
CA GLU A 70 -0.01 17.67 7.15
C GLU A 70 0.34 16.20 6.85
N VAL A 71 -0.40 15.25 7.46
CA VAL A 71 -0.18 13.82 7.23
C VAL A 71 -0.65 13.43 5.82
N ALA A 72 -1.84 13.89 5.41
CA ALA A 72 -2.34 13.63 4.07
C ALA A 72 -1.40 14.20 3.00
N LYS A 73 -0.94 15.44 3.18
CA LYS A 73 0.03 16.06 2.29
C LYS A 73 1.32 15.26 2.19
N ALA A 74 1.88 14.81 3.33
CA ALA A 74 3.10 14.00 3.33
C ALA A 74 2.91 12.66 2.61
N VAL A 75 1.71 12.05 2.69
CA VAL A 75 1.39 10.81 1.96
C VAL A 75 1.26 11.08 0.46
N PHE A 76 0.60 12.16 0.04
CA PHE A 76 0.53 12.55 -1.37
C PHE A 76 1.92 12.83 -1.94
N ASP A 77 2.75 13.60 -1.24
CA ASP A 77 4.13 13.88 -1.66
C ASP A 77 4.94 12.58 -1.81
N GLN A 78 4.76 11.64 -0.89
CA GLN A 78 5.43 10.33 -0.97
C GLN A 78 4.88 9.45 -2.09
N ALA A 79 3.59 9.53 -2.38
CA ALA A 79 2.96 8.72 -3.43
C ALA A 79 3.57 8.96 -4.82
N THR A 80 4.10 10.16 -5.08
CA THR A 80 4.81 10.48 -6.34
C THR A 80 6.07 9.64 -6.54
N ASN A 81 6.68 9.15 -5.46
CA ASN A 81 7.87 8.30 -5.46
C ASN A 81 7.56 6.83 -5.13
N ALA A 82 6.30 6.50 -4.94
CA ALA A 82 5.89 5.14 -4.59
C ALA A 82 5.93 4.20 -5.79
N ILE A 83 6.12 2.92 -5.51
CA ILE A 83 6.10 1.84 -6.51
C ILE A 83 4.83 1.03 -6.25
N PRO A 84 3.99 0.77 -7.27
CA PRO A 84 2.86 -0.14 -7.11
C PRO A 84 3.33 -1.48 -6.56
N MET A 85 2.66 -1.95 -5.51
CA MET A 85 2.97 -3.27 -4.95
C MET A 85 2.67 -4.35 -5.98
N PRO A 86 3.60 -5.29 -6.23
CA PRO A 86 3.37 -6.38 -7.16
C PRO A 86 2.13 -7.19 -6.76
N ASN A 87 1.22 -7.41 -7.71
CA ASN A 87 0.02 -8.22 -7.51
C ASN A 87 0.24 -9.64 -8.06
N ILE A 88 1.20 -10.35 -7.48
CA ILE A 88 1.55 -11.73 -7.79
C ILE A 88 1.47 -12.59 -6.53
N PRO A 89 1.15 -13.90 -6.65
CA PRO A 89 1.02 -14.80 -5.49
C PRO A 89 2.27 -14.87 -4.62
N GLU A 90 3.45 -14.77 -5.23
CA GLU A 90 4.76 -14.82 -4.57
C GLU A 90 4.94 -13.69 -3.55
N MET A 91 4.26 -12.55 -3.75
CA MET A 91 4.34 -11.43 -2.81
C MET A 91 3.85 -11.79 -1.41
N GLY A 92 2.95 -12.77 -1.29
CA GLY A 92 2.49 -13.31 -0.01
C GLY A 92 3.61 -13.92 0.84
N GLN A 93 4.68 -14.42 0.21
CA GLN A 93 5.81 -15.07 0.88
C GLN A 93 6.85 -14.06 1.42
N VAL A 94 6.72 -12.79 1.07
CA VAL A 94 7.69 -11.74 1.44
C VAL A 94 7.43 -11.20 2.84
N TRP A 95 6.17 -11.08 3.25
CA TRP A 95 5.79 -10.28 4.42
C TRP A 95 6.33 -10.82 5.73
N GLU A 96 6.12 -12.11 6.00
CA GLU A 96 6.55 -12.72 7.27
C GLU A 96 8.07 -12.73 7.44
N PRO A 97 8.88 -13.22 6.48
CA PRO A 97 10.34 -13.20 6.60
C PRO A 97 10.90 -11.78 6.76
N MET A 98 10.35 -10.80 6.06
CA MET A 98 10.79 -9.40 6.17
C MET A 98 10.42 -8.80 7.53
N ALA A 99 9.23 -9.09 8.06
CA ALA A 99 8.83 -8.64 9.38
C ALA A 99 9.76 -9.20 10.47
N GLN A 100 10.12 -10.49 10.37
CA GLN A 100 11.05 -11.14 11.29
C GLN A 100 12.46 -10.52 11.20
N ALA A 101 12.96 -10.28 9.98
CA ALA A 101 14.24 -9.63 9.77
C ALA A 101 14.30 -8.25 10.43
N LEU A 102 13.27 -7.43 10.20
CA LEU A 102 13.16 -6.11 10.82
C LEU A 102 13.14 -6.19 12.34
N GLN A 103 12.42 -7.15 12.91
CA GLN A 103 12.35 -7.35 14.35
C GLN A 103 13.73 -7.75 14.94
N LEU A 104 14.48 -8.62 14.25
CA LEU A 104 15.82 -9.02 14.67
C LEU A 104 16.79 -7.85 14.70
N VAL A 105 16.75 -6.99 13.69
CA VAL A 105 17.56 -5.78 13.61
C VAL A 105 17.13 -4.77 14.69
N ALA A 106 15.83 -4.50 14.81
CA ALA A 106 15.32 -3.52 15.78
C ALA A 106 15.62 -3.92 17.25
N THR A 107 15.70 -5.22 17.53
CA THR A 107 16.04 -5.73 18.87
C THR A 107 17.54 -5.94 19.09
N GLY A 108 18.38 -5.60 18.10
CA GLY A 108 19.84 -5.77 18.18
C GLY A 108 20.31 -7.23 18.19
N LYS A 109 19.46 -8.19 17.82
CA LYS A 109 19.78 -9.63 17.80
C LYS A 109 20.58 -10.04 16.57
N GLN A 110 20.49 -9.29 15.49
CA GLN A 110 21.18 -9.57 14.24
C GLN A 110 21.51 -8.27 13.52
N ASP A 111 22.58 -8.23 12.77
CA ASP A 111 22.90 -7.09 11.90
C ASP A 111 22.00 -7.05 10.67
N GLY A 112 21.89 -5.86 10.06
CA GLY A 112 20.95 -5.62 8.97
C GLY A 112 21.22 -6.44 7.72
N GLN A 113 22.50 -6.60 7.33
CA GLN A 113 22.85 -7.34 6.13
C GLN A 113 22.52 -8.82 6.29
N LYS A 114 22.93 -9.41 7.39
CA LYS A 114 22.65 -10.83 7.67
C LYS A 114 21.15 -11.10 7.76
N SER A 115 20.39 -10.20 8.40
CA SER A 115 18.92 -10.34 8.50
C SER A 115 18.24 -10.29 7.13
N ALA A 116 18.69 -9.39 6.25
CA ALA A 116 18.17 -9.30 4.88
C ALA A 116 18.51 -10.56 4.07
N ASP A 117 19.75 -11.04 4.11
CA ASP A 117 20.20 -12.24 3.39
C ASP A 117 19.45 -13.50 3.86
N ASP A 118 19.23 -13.63 5.16
CA ASP A 118 18.47 -14.76 5.71
C ASP A 118 17.00 -14.69 5.32
N ALA A 119 16.38 -13.51 5.32
CA ALA A 119 15.00 -13.31 4.86
C ALA A 119 14.84 -13.68 3.38
N VAL A 120 15.75 -13.24 2.50
CA VAL A 120 15.72 -13.58 1.06
C VAL A 120 15.76 -15.09 0.86
N LYS A 121 16.63 -15.82 1.56
CA LYS A 121 16.70 -17.28 1.46
C LYS A 121 15.37 -17.95 1.83
N VAL A 122 14.73 -17.49 2.91
CA VAL A 122 13.43 -18.04 3.34
C VAL A 122 12.37 -17.75 2.29
N ILE A 123 12.31 -16.53 1.73
CA ILE A 123 11.38 -16.14 0.69
C ILE A 123 11.54 -17.04 -0.53
N GLU A 124 12.77 -17.22 -1.03
CA GLU A 124 13.07 -18.07 -2.19
C GLU A 124 12.64 -19.52 -1.97
N GLN A 125 12.91 -20.07 -0.78
CA GLN A 125 12.50 -21.43 -0.41
C GLN A 125 10.98 -21.59 -0.39
N GLN A 126 10.26 -20.61 0.17
CA GLN A 126 8.79 -20.64 0.21
C GLN A 126 8.18 -20.52 -1.17
N ILE A 127 8.72 -19.65 -2.04
CA ILE A 127 8.27 -19.53 -3.43
C ILE A 127 8.49 -20.83 -4.19
N GLN A 128 9.67 -21.47 -4.05
CA GLN A 128 9.96 -22.74 -4.69
C GLN A 128 9.03 -23.86 -4.21
N ALA A 129 8.70 -23.90 -2.93
CA ALA A 129 7.80 -24.92 -2.37
C ALA A 129 6.36 -24.78 -2.86
N ASN A 130 5.90 -23.54 -3.12
CA ASN A 130 4.56 -23.27 -3.61
C ASN A 130 4.39 -23.49 -5.12
N ASN A 131 5.48 -23.55 -5.87
CA ASN A 131 5.47 -23.77 -7.32
C ASN A 131 5.64 -25.26 -7.72
N GLN A 132 5.67 -26.16 -6.75
CA GLN A 132 5.68 -27.63 -6.94
C GLN A 132 4.27 -28.20 -6.80
#